data_dccbca84b77cc517d0d3a417ac3b33f4
#
_entry.id   dccbca84b77cc517d0d3a417ac3b33f4
#
_cell.length_a   1.000
_cell.length_b   1.000
_cell.length_c   1.000
_cell.angle_alpha   90.00
_cell.angle_beta   90.00
_cell.angle_gamma   90.00
#
_symmetry.space_group_name_H-M   'P 1'
#
loop_
_entity.id
_entity.type
_entity.pdbx_description
1 polymer ?
#
loop_
_entity_poly.entity_id
_entity_poly.type
_entity_poly.pdbx_seq_one_letter_code
_entity_poly.pdbx_strand_id
1 'polypeptide(L)'
;MISEPYKIKEVKKTQDLKPYERWNVLKKVHFNTFHVSSDHITFDLASRGMSSWSHFQKAAFMIGDEAYAGSRNYIHLAKSAQEVLGLSQIVPAHNGIGAEKLLTTTMLKKDQAVLHNRGRCEGLVPANGGRSIDITRKEAPSYLEPDKFGSNISTEQLDKWLNDAGKEEIAYVHLETCPEAWNGQPFSFANLQAVSASCRAHSIPVVIDISHVLENAFWIQRVERKDREIMEITREIISLADIVLMDASQDCRSDIGGFIASEHAEYFEAFRNQVVVYEGLHTYGGMTGRAMEVFAVGIEEMRETRYVEWYMAQIGLLYDMLKQNGVPVYRGGNEIALDIEDFLPHLSTDAHPKFVLAASLYIAGGLRGRIDGLWEYHTGGNGRRVLNLELPRNAYTRNHLSKIADVISSVYANKDEISGLRLMNE
;
A
#
# COMPACT_ATOMS: atom_id res chain seq x y z
N MET A 1 25.29 8.35 -5.92
CA MET A 1 24.69 7.60 -4.78
C MET A 1 23.84 8.59 -3.99
N ILE A 2 22.54 8.35 -3.87
CA ILE A 2 21.63 9.21 -3.08
C ILE A 2 21.90 8.86 -1.61
N SER A 3 22.01 9.86 -0.73
CA SER A 3 22.15 9.66 0.71
C SER A 3 20.80 9.88 1.41
N GLU A 4 20.69 9.39 2.66
CA GLU A 4 19.53 9.63 3.49
C GLU A 4 19.22 11.14 3.58
N PRO A 5 17.98 11.58 3.26
CA PRO A 5 17.59 12.99 3.37
C PRO A 5 17.24 13.41 4.79
N TYR A 6 17.53 12.58 5.80
CA TYR A 6 17.21 12.81 7.20
C TYR A 6 18.37 12.44 8.13
N LYS A 7 18.31 12.92 9.37
CA LYS A 7 19.19 12.51 10.47
C LYS A 7 18.37 11.76 11.51
N ILE A 8 18.88 10.62 11.97
CA ILE A 8 18.23 9.82 13.02
C ILE A 8 18.44 10.54 14.36
N LYS A 9 17.35 10.91 15.03
CA LYS A 9 17.37 11.53 16.36
C LYS A 9 16.89 10.59 17.47
N GLU A 10 16.01 9.64 17.12
CA GLU A 10 15.47 8.66 18.06
C GLU A 10 15.68 7.26 17.52
N VAL A 11 15.85 6.33 18.45
CA VAL A 11 16.09 4.91 18.14
C VAL A 11 15.19 4.03 18.99
N LYS A 12 14.64 2.97 18.39
CA LYS A 12 13.94 1.91 19.12
C LYS A 12 14.93 0.74 19.31
N LYS A 13 15.10 0.29 20.55
CA LYS A 13 15.93 -0.87 20.84
C LYS A 13 15.30 -2.13 20.26
N THR A 14 16.07 -2.90 19.49
CA THR A 14 15.68 -4.24 19.03
C THR A 14 16.12 -5.31 20.05
N GLN A 15 15.38 -6.43 20.10
CA GLN A 15 15.82 -7.60 20.86
C GLN A 15 16.74 -8.46 19.99
N ASP A 16 17.90 -8.85 20.53
CA ASP A 16 18.83 -9.76 19.86
C ASP A 16 18.52 -11.20 20.26
N LEU A 17 17.41 -11.73 19.75
CA LEU A 17 17.02 -13.12 19.96
C LEU A 17 17.89 -14.05 19.10
N LYS A 18 18.31 -15.17 19.68
CA LYS A 18 19.02 -16.23 18.95
C LYS A 18 18.04 -17.08 18.13
N PRO A 19 18.48 -17.81 17.10
CA PRO A 19 17.60 -18.64 16.27
C PRO A 19 16.73 -19.62 17.07
N TYR A 20 17.26 -20.27 18.11
CA TYR A 20 16.50 -21.21 18.94
C TYR A 20 15.40 -20.51 19.78
N GLU A 21 15.61 -19.24 20.18
CA GLU A 21 14.62 -18.45 20.91
C GLU A 21 13.49 -18.04 19.96
N ARG A 22 13.83 -17.61 18.75
CA ARG A 22 12.84 -17.30 17.68
C ARG A 22 12.03 -18.53 17.29
N TRP A 23 12.68 -19.70 17.19
CA TRP A 23 11.97 -20.96 16.99
C TRP A 23 10.93 -21.22 18.08
N ASN A 24 11.29 -21.02 19.36
CA ASN A 24 10.36 -21.20 20.47
C ASN A 24 9.22 -20.17 20.47
N VAL A 25 9.46 -18.95 20.01
CA VAL A 25 8.41 -17.95 19.80
C VAL A 25 7.45 -18.41 18.72
N LEU A 26 7.94 -18.85 17.54
CA LEU A 26 7.11 -19.33 16.44
C LEU A 26 6.24 -20.53 16.81
N LYS A 27 6.79 -21.48 17.56
CA LYS A 27 6.00 -22.64 18.05
C LYS A 27 4.77 -22.22 18.85
N LYS A 28 4.87 -21.17 19.66
CA LYS A 28 3.73 -20.65 20.46
C LYS A 28 2.66 -19.99 19.62
N VAL A 29 2.97 -19.55 18.42
CA VAL A 29 2.04 -18.90 17.49
C VAL A 29 1.79 -19.74 16.24
N HIS A 30 1.97 -21.06 16.33
CA HIS A 30 1.70 -22.03 15.27
C HIS A 30 2.35 -21.66 13.93
N PHE A 31 3.59 -21.17 13.96
CA PHE A 31 4.39 -20.74 12.80
C PHE A 31 3.79 -19.59 11.97
N ASN A 32 2.80 -18.90 12.51
CA ASN A 32 2.27 -17.68 11.88
C ASN A 32 3.07 -16.44 12.34
N THR A 33 3.90 -15.89 11.48
CA THR A 33 4.75 -14.73 11.79
C THR A 33 3.95 -13.46 12.10
N PHE A 34 2.70 -13.36 11.64
CA PHE A 34 1.81 -12.23 11.97
C PHE A 34 1.35 -12.21 13.43
N HIS A 35 1.33 -13.36 14.09
CA HIS A 35 1.00 -13.46 15.51
C HIS A 35 2.21 -13.27 16.43
N VAL A 36 3.41 -13.11 15.88
CA VAL A 36 4.60 -12.79 16.66
C VAL A 36 4.52 -11.36 17.17
N SER A 37 4.75 -11.16 18.47
CA SER A 37 4.81 -9.82 19.06
C SER A 37 5.84 -8.93 18.34
N SER A 38 5.50 -7.68 18.10
CA SER A 38 6.38 -6.70 17.45
C SER A 38 7.73 -6.54 18.17
N ASP A 39 7.79 -6.79 19.48
CA ASP A 39 9.04 -6.72 20.26
C ASP A 39 10.03 -7.83 19.88
N HIS A 40 9.55 -8.93 19.31
CA HIS A 40 10.39 -10.04 18.85
C HIS A 40 10.73 -9.96 17.35
N ILE A 41 10.27 -8.94 16.64
CA ILE A 41 10.60 -8.69 15.24
C ILE A 41 11.78 -7.72 15.18
N THR A 42 12.86 -8.13 14.52
CA THR A 42 14.04 -7.29 14.31
C THR A 42 13.88 -6.39 13.09
N PHE A 43 13.41 -6.97 11.98
CA PHE A 43 13.15 -6.27 10.72
C PHE A 43 11.72 -6.55 10.27
N ASP A 44 10.87 -5.54 10.36
CA ASP A 44 9.49 -5.63 9.92
C ASP A 44 9.36 -5.10 8.49
N LEU A 45 9.13 -6.00 7.55
CA LEU A 45 8.97 -5.71 6.12
C LEU A 45 7.57 -6.10 5.63
N ALA A 46 6.61 -6.22 6.56
CA ALA A 46 5.24 -6.59 6.25
C ALA A 46 4.24 -5.48 6.56
N SER A 47 4.72 -4.32 7.01
CA SER A 47 3.93 -3.52 7.90
C SER A 47 3.66 -2.12 7.39
N ARG A 48 2.40 -1.78 7.37
CA ARG A 48 1.88 -0.42 7.42
C ARG A 48 2.12 0.14 8.83
N GLY A 49 2.35 1.44 8.96
CA GLY A 49 2.46 2.12 10.26
C GLY A 49 3.79 1.92 11.00
N MET A 50 4.82 1.35 10.38
CA MET A 50 6.17 1.24 10.94
C MET A 50 7.12 2.33 10.46
N SER A 51 6.66 3.26 9.67
CA SER A 51 7.44 4.40 9.18
C SER A 51 7.82 5.34 10.32
N SER A 52 8.98 5.99 10.21
CA SER A 52 9.43 6.92 11.23
C SER A 52 8.89 8.32 11.00
N TRP A 53 8.35 8.91 12.04
CA TRP A 53 7.89 10.30 12.04
C TRP A 53 9.04 11.29 11.92
N SER A 54 8.77 12.40 11.28
CA SER A 54 9.64 13.56 11.36
C SER A 54 9.57 14.23 12.75
N HIS A 55 10.52 15.10 13.03
CA HIS A 55 10.47 15.93 14.24
C HIS A 55 9.30 16.92 14.23
N PHE A 56 8.81 17.31 13.04
CA PHE A 56 7.61 18.14 12.91
C PHE A 56 6.34 17.34 13.21
N GLN A 57 6.24 16.09 12.73
CA GLN A 57 5.13 15.20 13.09
C GLN A 57 5.09 14.92 14.61
N LYS A 58 6.25 14.75 15.26
CA LYS A 58 6.31 14.63 16.73
C LYS A 58 5.86 15.88 17.45
N ALA A 59 6.27 17.04 16.99
CA ALA A 59 5.79 18.32 17.54
C ALA A 59 4.26 18.44 17.35
N ALA A 60 3.76 18.09 16.17
CA ALA A 60 2.33 18.08 15.85
C ALA A 60 1.53 17.18 16.80
N PHE A 61 2.02 15.96 17.06
CA PHE A 61 1.41 15.07 18.06
C PHE A 61 1.30 15.71 19.45
N MET A 62 2.32 16.45 19.88
CA MET A 62 2.33 17.08 21.20
C MET A 62 1.39 18.28 21.33
N ILE A 63 1.09 18.98 20.24
CA ILE A 63 0.21 20.15 20.22
C ILE A 63 -1.21 19.84 19.76
N GLY A 64 -1.48 18.59 19.36
CA GLY A 64 -2.81 18.16 18.92
C GLY A 64 -3.87 18.46 19.97
N ASP A 65 -5.03 18.93 19.48
CA ASP A 65 -6.19 19.34 20.27
C ASP A 65 -7.25 18.23 20.22
N GLU A 66 -7.75 17.83 21.36
CA GLU A 66 -8.78 16.79 21.47
C GLU A 66 -10.22 17.36 21.47
N ALA A 67 -10.42 18.56 20.90
CA ALA A 67 -11.75 19.15 20.80
C ALA A 67 -12.67 18.26 19.94
N TYR A 68 -13.86 17.93 20.49
CA TYR A 68 -14.83 17.09 19.81
C TYR A 68 -15.40 17.74 18.54
N ALA A 69 -15.73 19.03 18.62
CA ALA A 69 -16.30 19.79 17.50
C ALA A 69 -15.50 21.07 17.27
N GLY A 70 -15.39 21.48 16.00
CA GLY A 70 -14.62 22.67 15.64
C GLY A 70 -13.14 22.53 15.90
N SER A 71 -12.61 21.29 15.88
CA SER A 71 -11.21 21.01 16.14
C SER A 71 -10.31 21.74 15.16
N ARG A 72 -9.32 22.46 15.71
CA ARG A 72 -8.28 23.11 14.89
C ARG A 72 -7.49 22.11 14.05
N ASN A 73 -7.39 20.85 14.50
CA ASN A 73 -6.68 19.80 13.78
C ASN A 73 -7.38 19.44 12.45
N TYR A 74 -8.72 19.42 12.45
CA TYR A 74 -9.49 19.24 11.22
C TYR A 74 -9.29 20.41 10.25
N ILE A 75 -9.29 21.65 10.78
CA ILE A 75 -9.04 22.85 9.97
C ILE A 75 -7.63 22.78 9.36
N HIS A 76 -6.64 22.33 10.13
CA HIS A 76 -5.27 22.17 9.67
C HIS A 76 -5.19 21.05 8.60
N LEU A 77 -5.78 19.89 8.85
CA LEU A 77 -5.81 18.78 7.90
C LEU A 77 -6.46 19.19 6.57
N ALA A 78 -7.63 19.83 6.62
CA ALA A 78 -8.33 20.29 5.43
C ALA A 78 -7.50 21.33 4.66
N LYS A 79 -6.84 22.26 5.36
CA LYS A 79 -5.95 23.24 4.75
C LYS A 79 -4.74 22.57 4.09
N SER A 80 -4.09 21.63 4.77
CA SER A 80 -2.94 20.88 4.22
C SER A 80 -3.34 20.09 2.97
N ALA A 81 -4.51 19.42 2.98
CA ALA A 81 -5.05 18.71 1.80
C ALA A 81 -5.29 19.68 0.64
N GLN A 82 -5.87 20.83 0.89
CA GLN A 82 -6.11 21.84 -0.15
C GLN A 82 -4.81 22.41 -0.73
N GLU A 83 -3.86 22.80 0.13
CA GLU A 83 -2.63 23.46 -0.30
C GLU A 83 -1.63 22.49 -0.98
N VAL A 84 -1.61 21.23 -0.58
CA VAL A 84 -0.66 20.23 -1.11
C VAL A 84 -1.26 19.42 -2.24
N LEU A 85 -2.47 18.90 -2.04
CA LEU A 85 -3.11 17.95 -2.95
C LEU A 85 -4.15 18.60 -3.86
N GLY A 86 -4.60 19.83 -3.55
CA GLY A 86 -5.66 20.52 -4.30
C GLY A 86 -7.07 20.08 -3.94
N LEU A 87 -7.24 19.36 -2.81
CA LEU A 87 -8.53 18.85 -2.35
C LEU A 87 -9.16 19.79 -1.32
N SER A 88 -10.25 20.47 -1.69
CA SER A 88 -10.91 21.43 -0.81
C SER A 88 -11.97 20.80 0.10
N GLN A 89 -12.49 19.62 -0.25
CA GLN A 89 -13.58 18.95 0.44
C GLN A 89 -13.16 17.54 0.84
N ILE A 90 -12.72 17.37 2.10
CA ILE A 90 -12.30 16.10 2.67
C ILE A 90 -13.21 15.66 3.82
N VAL A 91 -13.44 14.37 3.93
CA VAL A 91 -14.10 13.72 5.08
C VAL A 91 -13.09 12.77 5.70
N PRO A 92 -12.60 13.04 6.93
CA PRO A 92 -11.62 12.19 7.57
C PRO A 92 -12.21 10.83 7.96
N ALA A 93 -11.37 9.82 7.98
CA ALA A 93 -11.65 8.46 8.45
C ALA A 93 -10.46 7.97 9.29
N HIS A 94 -10.68 6.98 10.16
CA HIS A 94 -9.61 6.49 11.03
C HIS A 94 -8.46 5.81 10.26
N ASN A 95 -8.71 5.30 9.05
CA ASN A 95 -7.69 4.76 8.13
C ASN A 95 -8.25 4.64 6.70
N GLY A 96 -7.46 4.11 5.75
CA GLY A 96 -7.87 3.91 4.36
C GLY A 96 -9.05 2.95 4.20
N ILE A 97 -9.13 1.88 5.03
CA ILE A 97 -10.27 0.94 5.02
C ILE A 97 -11.55 1.62 5.47
N GLY A 98 -11.48 2.52 6.47
CA GLY A 98 -12.61 3.34 6.88
C GLY A 98 -13.09 4.26 5.74
N ALA A 99 -12.17 4.90 5.03
CA ALA A 99 -12.49 5.71 3.85
C ALA A 99 -13.14 4.88 2.73
N GLU A 100 -12.61 3.68 2.45
CA GLU A 100 -13.19 2.76 1.45
C GLU A 100 -14.58 2.25 1.87
N LYS A 101 -14.80 2.06 3.18
CA LYS A 101 -16.14 1.71 3.70
C LYS A 101 -17.15 2.84 3.46
N LEU A 102 -16.76 4.09 3.67
CA LEU A 102 -17.61 5.24 3.35
C LEU A 102 -17.93 5.29 1.86
N LEU A 103 -16.96 5.03 0.99
CA LEU A 103 -17.16 4.94 -0.45
C LEU A 103 -18.18 3.85 -0.81
N THR A 104 -17.93 2.61 -0.41
CA THR A 104 -18.73 1.46 -0.80
C THR A 104 -20.16 1.54 -0.27
N THR A 105 -20.35 1.95 0.99
CA THR A 105 -21.69 2.08 1.57
C THR A 105 -22.50 3.26 1.01
N THR A 106 -21.83 4.25 0.41
CA THR A 106 -22.48 5.40 -0.20
C THR A 106 -22.78 5.18 -1.67
N MET A 107 -21.82 4.66 -2.44
CA MET A 107 -21.85 4.65 -3.90
C MET A 107 -22.33 3.33 -4.50
N LEU A 108 -22.19 2.21 -3.79
CA LEU A 108 -22.45 0.88 -4.32
C LEU A 108 -23.88 0.44 -4.02
N LYS A 109 -24.62 0.07 -5.05
CA LYS A 109 -25.89 -0.63 -4.92
C LYS A 109 -25.70 -2.14 -5.10
N LYS A 110 -26.65 -2.91 -4.60
CA LYS A 110 -26.65 -4.37 -4.76
C LYS A 110 -26.53 -4.78 -6.22
N ASP A 111 -25.70 -5.79 -6.47
CA ASP A 111 -25.42 -6.39 -7.79
C ASP A 111 -24.65 -5.50 -8.77
N GLN A 112 -24.33 -4.24 -8.42
CA GLN A 112 -23.47 -3.40 -9.27
C GLN A 112 -22.02 -3.90 -9.27
N ALA A 113 -21.33 -3.63 -10.36
CA ALA A 113 -19.91 -3.89 -10.52
C ALA A 113 -19.05 -2.69 -10.10
N VAL A 114 -17.93 -2.97 -9.46
CA VAL A 114 -16.80 -2.05 -9.32
C VAL A 114 -15.67 -2.60 -10.21
N LEU A 115 -15.27 -1.81 -11.21
CA LEU A 115 -14.14 -2.17 -12.08
C LEU A 115 -12.86 -1.59 -11.49
N HIS A 116 -11.76 -2.34 -11.45
CA HIS A 116 -10.56 -1.87 -10.74
C HIS A 116 -9.26 -2.51 -11.24
N ASN A 117 -8.11 -1.98 -10.77
CA ASN A 117 -6.77 -2.52 -10.95
C ASN A 117 -6.19 -3.15 -9.67
N ARG A 118 -7.00 -3.44 -8.66
CA ARG A 118 -6.56 -3.86 -7.31
C ARG A 118 -6.29 -5.36 -7.19
N GLY A 119 -6.40 -6.10 -8.28
CA GLY A 119 -6.36 -7.55 -8.24
C GLY A 119 -7.64 -8.12 -7.60
N ARG A 120 -7.53 -9.24 -6.89
CA ARG A 120 -8.69 -9.85 -6.25
C ARG A 120 -9.13 -9.05 -5.03
N CYS A 121 -10.24 -8.36 -5.12
CA CYS A 121 -10.87 -7.64 -4.03
C CYS A 121 -11.83 -8.58 -3.28
N GLU A 122 -11.31 -9.32 -2.32
CA GLU A 122 -12.14 -9.91 -1.26
C GLU A 122 -12.27 -8.84 -0.19
N GLY A 123 -13.44 -8.27 0.01
CA GLY A 123 -13.56 -7.23 1.00
C GLY A 123 -14.87 -6.46 0.92
N LEU A 124 -14.78 -5.14 1.01
CA LEU A 124 -15.95 -4.29 1.18
C LEU A 124 -16.94 -4.34 0.03
N VAL A 125 -16.49 -4.50 -1.23
CA VAL A 125 -17.39 -4.56 -2.38
C VAL A 125 -18.30 -5.79 -2.34
N PRO A 126 -17.78 -7.04 -2.25
CA PRO A 126 -18.64 -8.22 -2.09
C PRO A 126 -19.45 -8.20 -0.77
N ALA A 127 -18.86 -7.72 0.32
CA ALA A 127 -19.56 -7.62 1.62
C ALA A 127 -20.76 -6.68 1.58
N ASN A 128 -20.77 -5.70 0.68
CA ASN A 128 -21.90 -4.79 0.43
C ASN A 128 -22.79 -5.23 -0.74
N GLY A 129 -22.63 -6.47 -1.21
CA GLY A 129 -23.50 -7.07 -2.24
C GLY A 129 -23.15 -6.68 -3.67
N GLY A 130 -21.99 -6.10 -3.91
CA GLY A 130 -21.49 -5.76 -5.25
C GLY A 130 -20.60 -6.84 -5.86
N ARG A 131 -20.23 -6.63 -7.12
CA ARG A 131 -19.30 -7.47 -7.86
C ARG A 131 -17.95 -6.75 -8.03
N SER A 132 -16.88 -7.36 -7.56
CA SER A 132 -15.52 -6.85 -7.70
C SER A 132 -14.89 -7.43 -8.98
N ILE A 133 -14.56 -6.61 -9.95
CA ILE A 133 -14.09 -7.01 -11.29
C ILE A 133 -12.72 -6.41 -11.56
N ASP A 134 -11.69 -7.25 -11.50
CA ASP A 134 -10.34 -6.86 -11.88
C ASP A 134 -10.21 -6.80 -13.41
N ILE A 135 -9.97 -5.59 -13.91
CA ILE A 135 -9.73 -5.32 -15.33
C ILE A 135 -8.29 -4.85 -15.59
N THR A 136 -7.36 -5.22 -14.71
CA THR A 136 -5.93 -4.93 -14.92
C THR A 136 -5.44 -5.61 -16.21
N ARG A 137 -4.56 -4.92 -16.92
CA ARG A 137 -3.94 -5.43 -18.14
C ARG A 137 -3.08 -6.65 -17.86
N LYS A 138 -3.42 -7.80 -18.44
CA LYS A 138 -2.76 -9.09 -18.18
C LYS A 138 -1.64 -9.41 -19.19
N GLU A 139 -0.77 -8.48 -19.48
CA GLU A 139 0.41 -8.75 -20.31
C GLU A 139 1.55 -9.27 -19.44
N ALA A 140 1.94 -10.54 -19.61
CA ALA A 140 3.16 -11.06 -19.02
C ALA A 140 4.38 -10.40 -19.71
N PRO A 141 5.42 -10.04 -19.04
CA PRO A 141 5.86 -9.97 -17.66
C PRO A 141 5.84 -8.56 -17.06
N SER A 142 4.92 -7.69 -17.47
CA SER A 142 4.87 -6.28 -17.09
C SER A 142 4.78 -6.05 -15.57
N TYR A 143 4.25 -6.99 -14.82
CA TYR A 143 4.16 -6.92 -13.36
C TYR A 143 5.51 -7.10 -12.63
N LEU A 144 6.57 -7.48 -13.35
CA LEU A 144 7.92 -7.68 -12.79
C LEU A 144 8.84 -6.47 -13.02
N GLU A 145 8.45 -5.55 -13.89
CA GLU A 145 9.24 -4.40 -14.30
C GLU A 145 8.43 -3.11 -14.09
N PRO A 146 8.75 -2.29 -13.08
CA PRO A 146 7.95 -1.10 -12.74
C PRO A 146 7.84 -0.06 -13.87
N ASP A 147 8.81 -0.01 -14.79
CA ASP A 147 8.81 0.86 -15.95
C ASP A 147 7.81 0.42 -17.05
N LYS A 148 7.18 -0.73 -16.91
CA LYS A 148 6.12 -1.22 -17.80
C LYS A 148 4.71 -0.92 -17.31
N PHE A 149 4.57 -0.30 -16.14
CA PHE A 149 3.29 0.08 -15.57
C PHE A 149 2.30 -1.09 -15.44
N GLY A 150 2.70 -2.08 -14.65
CA GLY A 150 2.01 -3.38 -14.52
C GLY A 150 0.59 -3.30 -13.95
N SER A 151 0.18 -2.20 -13.33
CA SER A 151 -1.18 -2.01 -12.82
C SER A 151 -2.11 -1.20 -13.73
N ASN A 152 -1.72 -0.99 -15.00
CA ASN A 152 -2.60 -0.36 -15.97
C ASN A 152 -3.93 -1.11 -16.13
N ILE A 153 -5.03 -0.37 -16.19
CA ILE A 153 -6.34 -0.89 -16.58
C ILE A 153 -6.33 -1.23 -18.08
N SER A 154 -6.91 -2.36 -18.45
CA SER A 154 -7.20 -2.70 -19.85
C SER A 154 -8.32 -1.81 -20.38
N THR A 155 -7.97 -0.85 -21.24
CA THR A 155 -8.96 0.04 -21.87
C THR A 155 -9.95 -0.74 -22.73
N GLU A 156 -9.53 -1.83 -23.36
CA GLU A 156 -10.42 -2.72 -24.13
C GLU A 156 -11.50 -3.36 -23.26
N GLN A 157 -11.09 -3.91 -22.08
CA GLN A 157 -12.07 -4.48 -21.14
C GLN A 157 -12.95 -3.39 -20.54
N LEU A 158 -12.39 -2.23 -20.22
CA LEU A 158 -13.17 -1.08 -19.73
C LEU A 158 -14.23 -0.66 -20.74
N ASP A 159 -13.85 -0.42 -21.99
CA ASP A 159 -14.75 0.00 -23.05
C ASP A 159 -15.84 -1.05 -23.32
N LYS A 160 -15.49 -2.33 -23.25
CA LYS A 160 -16.48 -3.41 -23.32
C LYS A 160 -17.50 -3.31 -22.20
N TRP A 161 -17.07 -3.15 -20.96
CA TRP A 161 -17.98 -2.98 -19.81
C TRP A 161 -18.85 -1.75 -19.95
N LEU A 162 -18.28 -0.61 -20.36
CA LEU A 162 -19.00 0.65 -20.53
C LEU A 162 -20.05 0.61 -21.63
N ASN A 163 -19.80 -0.16 -22.70
CA ASN A 163 -20.71 -0.28 -23.83
C ASN A 163 -21.75 -1.40 -23.67
N ASP A 164 -21.36 -2.55 -23.09
CA ASP A 164 -22.22 -3.73 -22.97
C ASP A 164 -23.10 -3.69 -21.72
N ALA A 165 -22.57 -3.17 -20.60
CA ALA A 165 -23.31 -3.00 -19.36
C ALA A 165 -24.07 -1.67 -19.40
N GLY A 166 -25.30 -1.66 -18.93
CA GLY A 166 -26.02 -0.41 -18.71
C GLY A 166 -25.32 0.44 -17.63
N LYS A 167 -25.41 1.77 -17.70
CA LYS A 167 -24.90 2.70 -16.68
C LYS A 167 -25.28 2.30 -15.25
N GLU A 168 -26.43 1.67 -15.08
CA GLU A 168 -26.97 1.20 -13.79
C GLU A 168 -26.20 -0.01 -13.22
N GLU A 169 -25.40 -0.71 -14.03
CA GLU A 169 -24.68 -1.91 -13.62
C GLU A 169 -23.28 -1.64 -13.08
N ILE A 170 -22.72 -0.45 -13.29
CA ILE A 170 -21.37 -0.06 -12.85
C ILE A 170 -21.53 1.04 -11.79
N ALA A 171 -21.00 0.80 -10.60
CA ALA A 171 -21.01 1.79 -9.53
C ALA A 171 -19.93 2.87 -9.75
N TYR A 172 -18.70 2.44 -9.98
CA TYR A 172 -17.54 3.30 -10.24
C TYR A 172 -16.35 2.47 -10.78
N VAL A 173 -15.35 3.18 -11.31
CA VAL A 173 -14.04 2.61 -11.67
C VAL A 173 -13.03 3.04 -10.61
N HIS A 174 -12.32 2.08 -9.99
CA HIS A 174 -11.38 2.32 -8.89
C HIS A 174 -9.95 2.00 -9.29
N LEU A 175 -9.09 3.00 -9.31
CA LEU A 175 -7.65 2.83 -9.49
C LEU A 175 -6.96 2.99 -8.13
N GLU A 176 -6.09 2.05 -7.80
CA GLU A 176 -5.17 2.16 -6.67
C GLU A 176 -3.77 2.46 -7.20
N THR A 177 -3.12 3.47 -6.62
CA THR A 177 -1.70 3.77 -6.89
C THR A 177 -0.82 2.68 -6.29
N CYS A 178 0.02 2.06 -7.11
CA CYS A 178 0.92 0.98 -6.68
C CYS A 178 0.23 -0.14 -5.87
N PRO A 179 -0.81 -0.82 -6.42
CA PRO A 179 -1.58 -1.80 -5.68
C PRO A 179 -0.73 -3.01 -5.25
N GLU A 180 -0.92 -3.44 -4.01
CA GLU A 180 -0.18 -4.55 -3.40
C GLU A 180 -0.32 -5.86 -4.17
N ALA A 181 -1.52 -6.14 -4.72
CA ALA A 181 -1.78 -7.34 -5.50
C ALA A 181 -0.92 -7.45 -6.78
N TRP A 182 -0.40 -6.34 -7.24
CA TRP A 182 0.48 -6.25 -8.40
C TRP A 182 1.93 -5.91 -8.00
N ASN A 183 2.36 -6.30 -6.80
CA ASN A 183 3.72 -6.04 -6.31
C ASN A 183 4.05 -4.54 -6.27
N GLY A 184 3.07 -3.71 -5.91
CA GLY A 184 3.23 -2.27 -5.90
C GLY A 184 3.53 -1.66 -7.28
N GLN A 185 3.17 -2.32 -8.39
CA GLN A 185 3.39 -1.81 -9.73
C GLN A 185 2.60 -0.51 -9.96
N PRO A 186 3.20 0.53 -10.55
CA PRO A 186 2.48 1.76 -10.87
C PRO A 186 1.56 1.57 -12.08
N PHE A 187 0.60 2.48 -12.23
CA PHE A 187 -0.07 2.74 -13.50
C PHE A 187 0.55 3.94 -14.21
N SER A 188 0.40 4.01 -15.55
CA SER A 188 0.90 5.10 -16.36
C SER A 188 -0.05 6.30 -16.38
N PHE A 189 0.48 7.50 -16.58
CA PHE A 189 -0.35 8.70 -16.71
C PHE A 189 -1.23 8.64 -17.96
N ALA A 190 -0.71 8.12 -19.07
CA ALA A 190 -1.48 7.93 -20.31
C ALA A 190 -2.66 6.97 -20.09
N ASN A 191 -2.47 5.89 -19.33
CA ASN A 191 -3.58 4.96 -19.02
C ASN A 191 -4.66 5.65 -18.17
N LEU A 192 -4.25 6.38 -17.11
CA LEU A 192 -5.18 7.12 -16.27
C LEU A 192 -6.00 8.13 -17.09
N GLN A 193 -5.37 8.88 -18.02
CA GLN A 193 -6.06 9.82 -18.89
C GLN A 193 -7.11 9.11 -19.77
N ALA A 194 -6.74 7.97 -20.37
CA ALA A 194 -7.66 7.19 -21.20
C ALA A 194 -8.85 6.66 -20.38
N VAL A 195 -8.59 6.08 -19.19
CA VAL A 195 -9.63 5.60 -18.27
C VAL A 195 -10.58 6.73 -17.87
N SER A 196 -10.03 7.87 -17.40
CA SER A 196 -10.84 9.02 -16.99
C SER A 196 -11.70 9.57 -18.14
N ALA A 197 -11.16 9.62 -19.37
CA ALA A 197 -11.89 10.08 -20.54
C ALA A 197 -13.05 9.13 -20.90
N SER A 198 -12.80 7.80 -20.95
CA SER A 198 -13.85 6.79 -21.21
C SER A 198 -14.95 6.83 -20.15
N CYS A 199 -14.57 6.86 -18.87
CA CYS A 199 -15.53 6.92 -17.75
C CYS A 199 -16.38 8.19 -17.79
N ARG A 200 -15.78 9.35 -18.05
CA ARG A 200 -16.48 10.64 -18.15
C ARG A 200 -17.50 10.64 -19.30
N ALA A 201 -17.15 10.06 -20.45
CA ALA A 201 -18.07 9.94 -21.60
C ALA A 201 -19.33 9.14 -21.25
N HIS A 202 -19.24 8.19 -20.31
CA HIS A 202 -20.34 7.34 -19.85
C HIS A 202 -20.94 7.80 -18.50
N SER A 203 -20.47 8.92 -17.93
CA SER A 203 -20.86 9.43 -16.61
C SER A 203 -20.68 8.40 -15.49
N ILE A 204 -19.61 7.61 -15.54
CA ILE A 204 -19.20 6.68 -14.49
C ILE A 204 -18.12 7.36 -13.65
N PRO A 205 -18.25 7.43 -12.30
CA PRO A 205 -17.25 8.06 -11.45
C PRO A 205 -15.91 7.32 -11.47
N VAL A 206 -14.82 8.09 -11.46
CA VAL A 206 -13.45 7.59 -11.29
C VAL A 206 -13.02 7.83 -9.86
N VAL A 207 -12.67 6.76 -9.15
CA VAL A 207 -12.12 6.77 -7.80
C VAL A 207 -10.63 6.49 -7.89
N ILE A 208 -9.80 7.28 -7.20
CA ILE A 208 -8.36 7.02 -7.10
C ILE A 208 -7.96 6.91 -5.63
N ASP A 209 -7.38 5.77 -5.26
CA ASP A 209 -6.67 5.63 -3.99
C ASP A 209 -5.26 6.18 -4.16
N ILE A 210 -4.98 7.28 -3.46
CA ILE A 210 -3.71 8.01 -3.53
C ILE A 210 -2.74 7.67 -2.39
N SER A 211 -2.93 6.56 -1.71
CA SER A 211 -2.10 6.16 -0.57
C SER A 211 -0.61 6.03 -0.92
N HIS A 212 -0.31 5.68 -2.18
CA HIS A 212 1.02 5.54 -2.76
C HIS A 212 1.25 6.46 -3.97
N VAL A 213 0.64 7.64 -3.96
CA VAL A 213 0.65 8.51 -5.13
C VAL A 213 2.05 9.06 -5.44
N LEU A 214 2.89 9.28 -4.42
CA LEU A 214 4.27 9.76 -4.65
C LEU A 214 5.13 8.71 -5.33
N GLU A 215 5.00 7.43 -4.95
CA GLU A 215 5.72 6.34 -5.62
C GLU A 215 5.22 6.15 -7.06
N ASN A 216 3.91 6.23 -7.29
CA ASN A 216 3.35 6.17 -8.64
C ASN A 216 3.83 7.35 -9.50
N ALA A 217 3.78 8.58 -8.97
CA ALA A 217 4.26 9.78 -9.64
C ALA A 217 5.77 9.74 -9.93
N PHE A 218 6.57 9.16 -9.02
CA PHE A 218 8.00 8.92 -9.24
C PHE A 218 8.26 8.05 -10.49
N TRP A 219 7.50 6.98 -10.71
CA TRP A 219 7.64 6.14 -11.90
C TRP A 219 7.16 6.86 -13.17
N ILE A 220 6.04 7.58 -13.10
CA ILE A 220 5.56 8.41 -14.21
C ILE A 220 6.62 9.45 -14.59
N GLN A 221 7.21 10.14 -13.63
CA GLN A 221 8.28 11.08 -13.88
C GLN A 221 9.46 10.43 -14.63
N ARG A 222 9.91 9.28 -14.16
CA ARG A 222 11.07 8.60 -14.73
C ARG A 222 10.86 8.07 -16.13
N VAL A 223 9.65 7.63 -16.46
CA VAL A 223 9.36 6.90 -17.70
C VAL A 223 8.66 7.79 -18.72
N GLU A 224 7.60 8.49 -18.33
CA GLU A 224 6.73 9.22 -19.26
C GLU A 224 6.95 10.73 -19.26
N ARG A 225 7.22 11.34 -18.10
CA ARG A 225 7.13 12.81 -17.90
C ARG A 225 8.37 13.36 -17.19
N LYS A 226 9.54 13.15 -17.79
CA LYS A 226 10.86 13.48 -17.21
C LYS A 226 11.12 14.97 -16.96
N ASP A 227 10.33 15.81 -17.57
CA ASP A 227 10.39 17.29 -17.47
C ASP A 227 9.45 17.85 -16.38
N ARG A 228 8.70 17.00 -15.69
CA ARG A 228 7.72 17.43 -14.68
C ARG A 228 8.20 17.05 -13.28
N GLU A 229 7.82 17.86 -12.29
CA GLU A 229 8.07 17.57 -10.89
C GLU A 229 7.09 16.53 -10.33
N ILE A 230 7.54 15.70 -9.37
CA ILE A 230 6.70 14.65 -8.76
C ILE A 230 5.39 15.23 -8.20
N MET A 231 5.45 16.38 -7.54
CA MET A 231 4.24 17.02 -6.97
C MET A 231 3.29 17.58 -8.02
N GLU A 232 3.79 18.00 -9.18
CA GLU A 232 2.94 18.39 -10.31
C GLU A 232 2.18 17.18 -10.85
N ILE A 233 2.90 16.06 -11.08
CA ILE A 233 2.30 14.81 -11.53
C ILE A 233 1.29 14.29 -10.51
N THR A 234 1.61 14.36 -9.21
CA THR A 234 0.68 13.99 -8.12
C THR A 234 -0.64 14.76 -8.21
N ARG A 235 -0.59 16.08 -8.36
CA ARG A 235 -1.80 16.90 -8.51
C ARG A 235 -2.56 16.62 -9.80
N GLU A 236 -1.86 16.35 -10.89
CA GLU A 236 -2.48 15.99 -12.16
C GLU A 236 -3.18 14.62 -12.07
N ILE A 237 -2.62 13.63 -11.35
CA ILE A 237 -3.28 12.35 -11.05
C ILE A 237 -4.59 12.62 -10.30
N ILE A 238 -4.52 13.38 -9.21
CA ILE A 238 -5.67 13.71 -8.36
C ILE A 238 -6.77 14.43 -9.15
N SER A 239 -6.40 15.34 -10.06
CA SER A 239 -7.36 16.13 -10.86
C SER A 239 -8.18 15.32 -11.87
N LEU A 240 -7.77 14.07 -12.14
CA LEU A 240 -8.48 13.15 -13.03
C LEU A 240 -9.50 12.27 -12.29
N ALA A 241 -9.54 12.34 -10.94
CA ALA A 241 -10.50 11.63 -10.12
C ALA A 241 -11.76 12.46 -9.83
N ASP A 242 -12.90 11.80 -9.71
CA ASP A 242 -14.13 12.37 -9.14
C ASP A 242 -14.16 12.19 -7.62
N ILE A 243 -13.55 11.10 -7.14
CA ILE A 243 -13.44 10.74 -5.71
C ILE A 243 -12.02 10.29 -5.42
N VAL A 244 -11.48 10.71 -4.29
CA VAL A 244 -10.11 10.38 -3.84
C VAL A 244 -10.17 9.69 -2.48
N LEU A 245 -9.41 8.61 -2.33
CA LEU A 245 -9.17 7.94 -1.04
C LEU A 245 -7.71 8.09 -0.65
N MET A 246 -7.42 8.12 0.65
CA MET A 246 -6.07 8.12 1.17
C MET A 246 -5.96 7.39 2.51
N ASP A 247 -4.96 6.51 2.61
CA ASP A 247 -4.45 5.99 3.88
C ASP A 247 -3.21 6.80 4.30
N ALA A 248 -3.24 7.35 5.49
CA ALA A 248 -2.18 8.23 5.98
C ALA A 248 -0.89 7.50 6.36
N SER A 249 -0.92 6.17 6.51
CA SER A 249 0.23 5.39 6.97
C SER A 249 1.31 5.21 5.90
N GLN A 250 0.98 5.49 4.65
CA GLN A 250 1.89 5.32 3.51
C GLN A 250 2.67 6.62 3.24
N ASP A 251 2.31 7.39 2.24
CA ASP A 251 3.04 8.60 1.84
C ASP A 251 3.16 9.64 2.95
N CYS A 252 2.16 9.73 3.83
CA CYS A 252 2.18 10.68 4.96
C CYS A 252 2.90 10.16 6.21
N ARG A 253 3.29 8.87 6.25
CA ARG A 253 4.03 8.26 7.38
C ARG A 253 3.34 8.43 8.74
N SER A 254 2.02 8.56 8.77
CA SER A 254 1.23 8.60 10.00
C SER A 254 0.94 7.17 10.48
N ASP A 255 0.82 6.96 11.79
CA ASP A 255 0.50 5.64 12.34
C ASP A 255 -0.95 5.24 12.02
N ILE A 256 -1.84 6.22 11.92
CA ILE A 256 -3.26 6.05 11.67
C ILE A 256 -3.79 7.29 10.95
N GLY A 257 -4.90 7.13 10.27
CA GLY A 257 -5.62 8.20 9.58
C GLY A 257 -5.89 7.86 8.13
N GLY A 258 -6.85 8.55 7.58
CA GLY A 258 -7.23 8.52 6.18
C GLY A 258 -8.30 9.57 5.91
N PHE A 259 -8.68 9.69 4.66
CA PHE A 259 -9.83 10.49 4.26
C PHE A 259 -10.44 9.97 2.97
N ILE A 260 -11.69 10.36 2.72
CA ILE A 260 -12.32 10.37 1.42
C ILE A 260 -12.59 11.83 1.01
N ALA A 261 -12.35 12.15 -0.25
CA ALA A 261 -12.51 13.50 -0.79
C ALA A 261 -13.26 13.50 -2.13
N SER A 262 -14.01 14.55 -2.38
CA SER A 262 -14.59 14.82 -3.68
C SER A 262 -14.90 16.31 -3.82
N GLU A 263 -14.60 16.90 -4.98
CA GLU A 263 -15.00 18.26 -5.32
C GLU A 263 -16.46 18.34 -5.81
N HIS A 264 -17.14 17.20 -6.01
CA HIS A 264 -18.57 17.14 -6.30
C HIS A 264 -19.38 17.24 -4.99
N ALA A 265 -20.14 18.32 -4.84
CA ALA A 265 -20.88 18.60 -3.60
C ALA A 265 -21.84 17.47 -3.20
N GLU A 266 -22.46 16.78 -4.17
CA GLU A 266 -23.36 15.66 -3.93
C GLU A 266 -22.63 14.49 -3.24
N TYR A 267 -21.45 14.09 -3.74
CA TYR A 267 -20.67 13.02 -3.15
C TYR A 267 -20.13 13.42 -1.78
N PHE A 268 -19.61 14.64 -1.67
CA PHE A 268 -19.07 15.14 -0.41
C PHE A 268 -20.12 15.14 0.72
N GLU A 269 -21.32 15.66 0.48
CA GLU A 269 -22.40 15.66 1.46
C GLU A 269 -22.87 14.23 1.80
N ALA A 270 -22.91 13.32 0.82
CA ALA A 270 -23.23 11.93 1.08
C ALA A 270 -22.19 11.26 2.00
N PHE A 271 -20.88 11.49 1.79
CA PHE A 271 -19.82 11.00 2.66
C PHE A 271 -19.86 11.62 4.05
N ARG A 272 -20.15 12.93 4.16
CA ARG A 272 -20.31 13.61 5.45
C ARG A 272 -21.45 13.03 6.29
N ASN A 273 -22.54 12.63 5.65
CA ASN A 273 -23.64 11.98 6.36
C ASN A 273 -23.27 10.57 6.79
N GLN A 274 -22.57 9.85 5.93
CA GLN A 274 -22.22 8.44 6.17
C GLN A 274 -21.12 8.28 7.23
N VAL A 275 -20.15 9.20 7.31
CA VAL A 275 -19.08 9.14 8.31
C VAL A 275 -19.63 9.20 9.74
N VAL A 276 -20.72 9.92 9.96
CA VAL A 276 -21.37 10.01 11.29
C VAL A 276 -21.89 8.64 11.76
N VAL A 277 -22.27 7.79 10.81
CA VAL A 277 -22.78 6.44 11.11
C VAL A 277 -21.65 5.46 11.46
N TYR A 278 -20.51 5.54 10.75
CA TYR A 278 -19.47 4.53 10.83
C TYR A 278 -18.22 4.95 11.60
N GLU A 279 -17.83 6.21 11.52
CA GLU A 279 -16.55 6.69 12.03
C GLU A 279 -16.72 7.70 13.17
N GLY A 280 -17.85 8.40 13.22
CA GLY A 280 -18.14 9.44 14.17
C GLY A 280 -18.35 10.82 13.52
N LEU A 281 -18.13 11.91 14.26
CA LEU A 281 -18.37 13.25 13.71
C LEU A 281 -17.46 13.54 12.52
N HIS A 282 -17.99 14.20 11.50
CA HIS A 282 -17.29 14.52 10.24
C HIS A 282 -16.03 15.41 10.41
N THR A 283 -15.81 16.00 11.58
CA THR A 283 -14.63 16.80 11.89
C THR A 283 -13.51 16.03 12.59
N TYR A 284 -13.70 14.72 12.88
CA TYR A 284 -12.62 13.89 13.41
C TYR A 284 -12.53 12.49 12.81
N GLY A 285 -13.61 11.93 12.23
CA GLY A 285 -13.57 10.69 11.48
C GLY A 285 -12.97 9.49 12.25
N GLY A 286 -13.28 9.36 13.54
CA GLY A 286 -12.73 8.29 14.39
C GLY A 286 -11.26 8.46 14.80
N MET A 287 -10.60 9.55 14.41
CA MET A 287 -9.22 9.87 14.82
C MET A 287 -9.16 10.70 16.09
N THR A 288 -8.05 10.56 16.85
CA THR A 288 -7.72 11.55 17.88
C THR A 288 -7.21 12.84 17.22
N GLY A 289 -7.35 13.98 17.88
CA GLY A 289 -6.81 15.25 17.39
C GLY A 289 -5.30 15.19 17.16
N ARG A 290 -4.56 14.50 18.04
CA ARG A 290 -3.12 14.26 17.89
C ARG A 290 -2.76 13.50 16.62
N ALA A 291 -3.49 12.43 16.31
CA ALA A 291 -3.27 11.65 15.08
C ALA A 291 -3.57 12.49 13.84
N MET A 292 -4.63 13.31 13.89
CA MET A 292 -5.01 14.20 12.80
C MET A 292 -3.95 15.27 12.53
N GLU A 293 -3.32 15.84 13.58
CA GLU A 293 -2.21 16.79 13.42
C GLU A 293 -0.98 16.14 12.79
N VAL A 294 -0.63 14.93 13.21
CA VAL A 294 0.46 14.15 12.58
C VAL A 294 0.19 13.91 11.10
N PHE A 295 -1.06 13.60 10.76
CA PHE A 295 -1.48 13.39 9.39
C PHE A 295 -1.40 14.69 8.56
N ALA A 296 -1.89 15.81 9.10
CA ALA A 296 -1.82 17.12 8.44
C ALA A 296 -0.38 17.49 8.08
N VAL A 297 0.55 17.37 9.04
CA VAL A 297 1.99 17.59 8.81
C VAL A 297 2.56 16.57 7.83
N GLY A 298 2.10 15.31 7.88
CA GLY A 298 2.50 14.28 6.90
C GLY A 298 2.16 14.67 5.47
N ILE A 299 0.96 15.24 5.23
CA ILE A 299 0.57 15.80 3.92
C ILE A 299 1.49 16.96 3.52
N GLU A 300 1.78 17.89 4.44
CA GLU A 300 2.68 19.01 4.14
C GLU A 300 4.07 18.55 3.71
N GLU A 301 4.59 17.49 4.34
CA GLU A 301 5.90 16.91 4.07
C GLU A 301 5.94 16.08 2.77
N MET A 302 4.81 15.77 2.12
CA MET A 302 4.79 15.19 0.78
C MET A 302 5.49 16.08 -0.25
N ARG A 303 5.58 17.40 0.01
CA ARG A 303 6.34 18.35 -0.83
C ARG A 303 7.84 18.07 -0.85
N GLU A 304 8.39 17.39 0.17
CA GLU A 304 9.80 17.01 0.22
C GLU A 304 10.03 15.68 -0.54
N THR A 305 10.06 15.77 -1.85
CA THR A 305 10.13 14.62 -2.75
C THR A 305 11.41 13.77 -2.61
N ARG A 306 12.47 14.31 -1.94
CA ARG A 306 13.65 13.52 -1.63
C ARG A 306 13.36 12.32 -0.72
N TYR A 307 12.28 12.34 0.06
CA TYR A 307 11.86 11.18 0.86
C TYR A 307 11.43 10.02 -0.03
N VAL A 308 10.60 10.26 -1.05
CA VAL A 308 10.18 9.20 -1.98
C VAL A 308 11.34 8.75 -2.85
N GLU A 309 12.19 9.66 -3.34
CA GLU A 309 13.38 9.32 -4.11
C GLU A 309 14.33 8.41 -3.33
N TRP A 310 14.56 8.72 -2.05
CA TRP A 310 15.37 7.89 -1.17
C TRP A 310 14.72 6.53 -0.92
N TYR A 311 13.42 6.51 -0.64
CA TYR A 311 12.66 5.27 -0.44
C TYR A 311 12.78 4.34 -1.65
N MET A 312 12.57 4.85 -2.84
CA MET A 312 12.72 4.09 -4.08
C MET A 312 14.16 3.64 -4.34
N ALA A 313 15.15 4.43 -3.90
CA ALA A 313 16.56 4.05 -3.96
C ALA A 313 16.89 2.91 -2.98
N GLN A 314 16.29 2.89 -1.78
CA GLN A 314 16.46 1.80 -0.81
C GLN A 314 15.91 0.47 -1.35
N ILE A 315 14.73 0.49 -1.99
CA ILE A 315 14.14 -0.69 -2.64
C ILE A 315 15.08 -1.21 -3.74
N GLY A 316 15.57 -0.33 -4.61
CA GLY A 316 16.55 -0.70 -5.64
C GLY A 316 17.83 -1.29 -5.05
N LEU A 317 18.37 -0.69 -3.99
CA LEU A 317 19.58 -1.16 -3.34
C LEU A 317 19.42 -2.56 -2.74
N LEU A 318 18.31 -2.83 -2.04
CA LEU A 318 18.02 -4.15 -1.47
C LEU A 318 17.82 -5.19 -2.58
N TYR A 319 17.07 -4.83 -3.63
CA TYR A 319 16.91 -5.70 -4.81
C TYR A 319 18.25 -6.08 -5.44
N ASP A 320 19.14 -5.10 -5.67
CA ASP A 320 20.44 -5.33 -6.28
C ASP A 320 21.32 -6.24 -5.41
N MET A 321 21.34 -6.04 -4.08
CA MET A 321 22.06 -6.91 -3.13
C MET A 321 21.56 -8.36 -3.19
N LEU A 322 20.25 -8.57 -3.20
CA LEU A 322 19.65 -9.91 -3.27
C LEU A 322 19.95 -10.58 -4.61
N LYS A 323 19.80 -9.85 -5.70
CA LYS A 323 20.07 -10.36 -7.05
C LYS A 323 21.53 -10.73 -7.27
N GLN A 324 22.47 -9.92 -6.76
CA GLN A 324 23.91 -10.22 -6.78
C GLN A 324 24.26 -11.51 -6.03
N ASN A 325 23.50 -11.85 -4.99
CA ASN A 325 23.64 -13.08 -4.24
C ASN A 325 22.85 -14.27 -4.84
N GLY A 326 22.28 -14.10 -6.04
CA GLY A 326 21.55 -15.15 -6.76
C GLY A 326 20.18 -15.49 -6.19
N VAL A 327 19.65 -14.68 -5.27
CA VAL A 327 18.32 -14.88 -4.68
C VAL A 327 17.25 -14.63 -5.77
N PRO A 328 16.26 -15.54 -5.93
CA PRO A 328 15.14 -15.34 -6.85
C PRO A 328 14.22 -14.24 -6.33
N VAL A 329 14.35 -13.05 -6.92
CA VAL A 329 13.69 -11.84 -6.47
C VAL A 329 13.19 -11.00 -7.64
N TYR A 330 12.02 -10.40 -7.49
CA TYR A 330 11.45 -9.42 -8.40
C TYR A 330 11.44 -8.03 -7.78
N ARG A 331 11.67 -7.03 -8.60
CA ARG A 331 11.50 -5.65 -8.21
C ARG A 331 10.07 -5.22 -8.52
N GLY A 332 9.30 -4.97 -7.47
CA GLY A 332 8.02 -4.29 -7.59
C GLY A 332 8.14 -2.79 -7.81
N GLY A 333 7.01 -2.10 -7.88
CA GLY A 333 6.97 -0.65 -7.99
C GLY A 333 7.51 0.03 -6.73
N ASN A 334 6.99 -0.36 -5.56
CA ASN A 334 7.37 0.19 -4.25
C ASN A 334 7.71 -0.90 -3.22
N GLU A 335 7.89 -2.14 -3.64
CA GLU A 335 8.25 -3.27 -2.79
C GLU A 335 9.13 -4.29 -3.53
N ILE A 336 9.57 -5.32 -2.84
CA ILE A 336 10.34 -6.45 -3.38
C ILE A 336 9.55 -7.73 -3.16
N ALA A 337 9.56 -8.64 -4.11
CA ALA A 337 8.93 -9.95 -4.00
C ALA A 337 9.95 -11.07 -4.13
N LEU A 338 10.01 -11.97 -3.15
CA LEU A 338 10.78 -13.21 -3.25
C LEU A 338 9.93 -14.26 -3.96
N ASP A 339 10.45 -14.85 -5.04
CA ASP A 339 9.78 -15.95 -5.75
C ASP A 339 9.87 -17.23 -4.91
N ILE A 340 8.73 -17.71 -4.43
CA ILE A 340 8.69 -18.86 -3.52
C ILE A 340 9.02 -20.15 -4.24
N GLU A 341 8.60 -20.32 -5.49
CA GLU A 341 8.82 -21.54 -6.27
C GLU A 341 10.30 -21.73 -6.62
N ASP A 342 10.96 -20.62 -7.02
CA ASP A 342 12.39 -20.65 -7.32
C ASP A 342 13.25 -20.61 -6.04
N PHE A 343 12.71 -20.10 -4.93
CA PHE A 343 13.41 -20.08 -3.64
C PHE A 343 13.40 -21.46 -2.96
N LEU A 344 12.26 -22.16 -2.96
CA LEU A 344 12.05 -23.46 -2.31
C LEU A 344 11.50 -24.49 -3.32
N PRO A 345 12.25 -24.80 -4.41
CA PRO A 345 11.74 -25.64 -5.51
C PRO A 345 11.48 -27.10 -5.11
N HIS A 346 12.04 -27.57 -3.99
CA HIS A 346 11.86 -28.91 -3.46
C HIS A 346 10.56 -29.07 -2.64
N LEU A 347 9.87 -28.00 -2.30
CA LEU A 347 8.65 -28.05 -1.51
C LEU A 347 7.40 -28.03 -2.40
N SER A 348 6.53 -29.01 -2.22
CA SER A 348 5.21 -29.03 -2.84
C SER A 348 4.28 -27.96 -2.21
N THR A 349 3.19 -27.66 -2.89
CA THR A 349 2.17 -26.71 -2.39
C THR A 349 1.61 -27.13 -1.03
N ASP A 350 1.39 -28.42 -0.81
CA ASP A 350 0.85 -28.97 0.45
C ASP A 350 1.82 -28.82 1.64
N ALA A 351 3.08 -28.50 1.36
CA ALA A 351 4.07 -28.20 2.38
C ALA A 351 4.04 -26.73 2.84
N HIS A 352 3.09 -25.93 2.35
CA HIS A 352 2.89 -24.51 2.68
C HIS A 352 4.14 -23.64 2.53
N PRO A 353 4.82 -23.64 1.38
CA PRO A 353 6.16 -23.03 1.21
C PRO A 353 6.20 -21.52 1.51
N LYS A 354 5.11 -20.79 1.36
CA LYS A 354 5.01 -19.36 1.73
C LYS A 354 5.20 -19.15 3.25
N PHE A 355 4.52 -19.94 4.05
CA PHE A 355 4.67 -19.90 5.52
C PHE A 355 6.03 -20.45 5.96
N VAL A 356 6.56 -21.46 5.26
CA VAL A 356 7.90 -22.00 5.49
C VAL A 356 8.95 -20.93 5.27
N LEU A 357 8.91 -20.22 4.15
CA LEU A 357 9.86 -19.15 3.84
C LEU A 357 9.80 -18.03 4.90
N ALA A 358 8.60 -17.56 5.21
CA ALA A 358 8.42 -16.52 6.24
C ALA A 358 8.97 -16.95 7.62
N ALA A 359 8.68 -18.18 8.03
CA ALA A 359 9.19 -18.75 9.28
C ALA A 359 10.72 -18.85 9.27
N SER A 360 11.32 -19.32 8.17
CA SER A 360 12.78 -19.46 8.01
C SER A 360 13.49 -18.12 8.10
N LEU A 361 12.96 -17.07 7.44
CA LEU A 361 13.49 -15.71 7.50
C LEU A 361 13.39 -15.13 8.93
N TYR A 362 12.29 -15.41 9.63
CA TYR A 362 12.15 -14.99 11.02
C TYR A 362 13.14 -15.71 11.94
N ILE A 363 13.28 -17.02 11.82
CA ILE A 363 14.22 -17.81 12.65
C ILE A 363 15.65 -17.31 12.42
N ALA A 364 16.05 -17.14 11.17
CA ALA A 364 17.42 -16.75 10.81
C ALA A 364 17.78 -15.34 11.29
N GLY A 365 16.88 -14.37 11.18
CA GLY A 365 17.22 -12.97 11.41
C GLY A 365 16.15 -12.09 12.06
N GLY A 366 15.03 -12.66 12.54
CA GLY A 366 13.91 -11.88 13.08
C GLY A 366 13.21 -11.03 12.02
N LEU A 367 13.22 -11.48 10.77
CA LEU A 367 12.67 -10.78 9.63
C LEU A 367 11.22 -11.23 9.41
N ARG A 368 10.29 -10.28 9.28
CA ARG A 368 8.90 -10.51 8.95
C ARG A 368 8.60 -9.93 7.58
N GLY A 369 8.26 -10.80 6.61
CA GLY A 369 7.68 -10.40 5.32
C GLY A 369 6.16 -10.48 5.33
N ARG A 370 5.50 -9.92 4.34
CA ARG A 370 4.05 -9.94 4.22
C ARG A 370 3.57 -11.29 3.70
N ILE A 371 2.80 -11.97 4.53
CA ILE A 371 2.07 -13.20 4.20
C ILE A 371 0.60 -12.81 4.10
N ASP A 372 0.11 -12.52 2.93
CA ASP A 372 -1.31 -12.27 2.77
C ASP A 372 -2.05 -13.59 2.87
N GLY A 373 -2.85 -13.74 3.92
CA GLY A 373 -3.33 -15.03 4.43
C GLY A 373 -4.23 -15.84 3.50
N LEU A 374 -4.84 -15.26 2.47
CA LEU A 374 -5.72 -15.94 1.50
C LEU A 374 -5.22 -15.80 0.06
N TRP A 375 -4.04 -15.26 -0.13
CA TRP A 375 -3.52 -14.83 -1.42
C TRP A 375 -2.72 -15.91 -2.16
N GLU A 376 -3.14 -17.15 -2.11
CA GLU A 376 -2.66 -18.20 -3.01
C GLU A 376 -3.00 -17.92 -4.49
N TYR A 377 -3.76 -16.86 -4.77
CA TYR A 377 -4.36 -16.60 -6.06
C TYR A 377 -3.85 -15.36 -6.81
N HIS A 378 -2.99 -14.56 -6.20
CA HIS A 378 -2.47 -13.35 -6.86
C HIS A 378 -1.06 -13.53 -7.34
N THR A 379 -1.03 -14.28 -8.35
CA THR A 379 0.06 -14.28 -9.28
C THR A 379 -0.50 -13.75 -10.57
N GLY A 380 -0.12 -12.57 -10.91
CA GLY A 380 -0.41 -12.05 -12.23
C GLY A 380 -0.05 -13.10 -13.26
N GLY A 381 -0.99 -13.49 -14.11
CA GLY A 381 -0.81 -14.24 -15.34
C GLY A 381 -0.12 -15.62 -15.32
N ASN A 382 0.87 -15.86 -14.46
CA ASN A 382 1.66 -17.09 -14.42
C ASN A 382 1.49 -17.93 -13.15
N GLY A 383 0.61 -17.55 -12.23
CA GLY A 383 0.36 -18.34 -11.04
C GLY A 383 1.51 -18.43 -10.02
N ARG A 384 2.60 -17.65 -10.12
CA ARG A 384 3.73 -17.71 -9.19
C ARG A 384 3.40 -17.10 -7.84
N ARG A 385 3.76 -17.79 -6.77
CA ARG A 385 3.59 -17.32 -5.38
C ARG A 385 4.80 -16.49 -4.96
N VAL A 386 4.55 -15.39 -4.28
CA VAL A 386 5.59 -14.48 -3.79
C VAL A 386 5.45 -14.20 -2.30
N LEU A 387 6.57 -13.90 -1.64
CA LEU A 387 6.62 -13.29 -0.32
C LEU A 387 7.06 -11.84 -0.48
N ASN A 388 6.19 -10.91 -0.15
CA ASN A 388 6.45 -9.49 -0.34
C ASN A 388 7.22 -8.90 0.84
N LEU A 389 8.13 -7.99 0.52
CA LEU A 389 8.96 -7.25 1.45
C LEU A 389 8.75 -5.76 1.20
N GLU A 390 7.95 -5.13 2.05
CA GLU A 390 7.71 -3.69 2.05
C GLU A 390 8.62 -3.02 3.08
N LEU A 391 9.43 -2.08 2.65
CA LEU A 391 10.29 -1.31 3.56
C LEU A 391 9.48 -0.24 4.28
N PRO A 392 9.60 -0.09 5.61
CA PRO A 392 9.03 1.06 6.30
C PRO A 392 9.81 2.33 5.94
N ARG A 393 9.09 3.42 5.66
CA ARG A 393 9.68 4.68 5.22
C ARG A 393 10.47 5.33 6.34
N ASN A 394 11.67 5.82 6.04
CA ASN A 394 12.58 6.51 6.95
C ASN A 394 13.03 5.69 8.19
N ALA A 395 12.82 4.37 8.22
CA ALA A 395 13.12 3.54 9.37
C ALA A 395 14.47 2.81 9.27
N TYR A 396 14.87 2.41 8.08
CA TYR A 396 16.08 1.63 7.88
C TYR A 396 17.20 2.42 7.21
N THR A 397 18.41 2.14 7.66
CA THR A 397 19.66 2.64 7.05
C THR A 397 20.21 1.61 6.09
N ARG A 398 21.23 1.99 5.31
CA ARG A 398 21.95 1.07 4.41
C ARG A 398 22.48 -0.18 5.14
N ASN A 399 22.99 -0.03 6.39
CA ASN A 399 23.48 -1.16 7.17
C ASN A 399 22.34 -2.15 7.53
N HIS A 400 21.14 -1.65 7.81
CA HIS A 400 19.97 -2.50 8.01
C HIS A 400 19.63 -3.26 6.73
N LEU A 401 19.64 -2.60 5.56
CA LEU A 401 19.38 -3.26 4.27
C LEU A 401 20.43 -4.34 3.97
N SER A 402 21.71 -4.07 4.23
CA SER A 402 22.77 -5.06 4.09
C SER A 402 22.49 -6.28 4.97
N LYS A 403 22.12 -6.05 6.24
CA LYS A 403 21.82 -7.16 7.17
C LYS A 403 20.57 -7.96 6.74
N ILE A 404 19.54 -7.28 6.22
CA ILE A 404 18.35 -7.93 5.65
C ILE A 404 18.76 -8.80 4.46
N ALA A 405 19.58 -8.28 3.55
CA ALA A 405 20.08 -9.04 2.41
C ALA A 405 20.92 -10.25 2.82
N ASP A 406 21.80 -10.09 3.83
CA ASP A 406 22.61 -11.20 4.38
C ASP A 406 21.74 -12.33 4.95
N VAL A 407 20.69 -11.97 5.72
CA VAL A 407 19.75 -12.94 6.28
C VAL A 407 19.04 -13.71 5.17
N ILE A 408 18.47 -13.02 4.19
CA ILE A 408 17.74 -13.65 3.08
C ILE A 408 18.68 -14.55 2.27
N SER A 409 19.87 -14.05 1.94
CA SER A 409 20.86 -14.80 1.15
C SER A 409 21.36 -16.03 1.90
N SER A 410 21.54 -15.93 3.22
CA SER A 410 21.94 -17.10 4.06
C SER A 410 20.86 -18.17 4.08
N VAL A 411 19.57 -17.78 4.19
CA VAL A 411 18.44 -18.73 4.12
C VAL A 411 18.39 -19.38 2.75
N TYR A 412 18.58 -18.61 1.67
CA TYR A 412 18.61 -19.15 0.30
C TYR A 412 19.76 -20.13 0.07
N ALA A 413 20.95 -19.82 0.58
CA ALA A 413 22.13 -20.69 0.46
C ALA A 413 21.93 -22.06 1.14
N ASN A 414 21.08 -22.12 2.18
CA ASN A 414 20.79 -23.36 2.94
C ASN A 414 19.35 -23.88 2.66
N LYS A 415 18.74 -23.48 1.54
CA LYS A 415 17.33 -23.77 1.24
C LYS A 415 17.00 -25.25 1.19
N ASP A 416 17.94 -26.09 0.75
CA ASP A 416 17.74 -27.54 0.61
C ASP A 416 17.60 -28.28 1.97
N GLU A 417 18.00 -27.64 3.08
CA GLU A 417 17.82 -28.13 4.44
C GLU A 417 16.45 -27.76 5.05
N ILE A 418 15.69 -26.91 4.36
CA ILE A 418 14.41 -26.39 4.85
C ILE A 418 13.30 -27.42 4.59
N SER A 419 12.65 -27.85 5.66
CA SER A 419 11.52 -28.78 5.59
C SER A 419 10.17 -28.04 5.53
N GLY A 420 9.18 -28.69 4.91
CA GLY A 420 7.81 -28.18 4.82
C GLY A 420 7.08 -28.14 6.17
N LEU A 421 6.00 -27.38 6.24
CA LEU A 421 5.04 -27.39 7.35
C LEU A 421 3.85 -28.29 7.02
N ARG A 422 3.18 -28.80 8.05
CA ARG A 422 1.91 -29.51 7.93
C ARG A 422 0.87 -28.84 8.79
N LEU A 423 -0.34 -28.72 8.26
CA LEU A 423 -1.49 -28.31 9.08
C LEU A 423 -1.71 -29.38 10.14
N MET A 424 -1.82 -28.98 11.41
CA MET A 424 -2.30 -29.85 12.46
C MET A 424 -3.82 -29.89 12.32
N ASN A 425 -4.39 -31.04 12.00
CA ASN A 425 -5.81 -31.27 12.15
C ASN A 425 -6.12 -31.17 13.64
N GLU A 426 -7.05 -30.30 14.02
CA GLU A 426 -7.61 -30.25 15.36
C GLU A 426 -8.37 -31.54 15.70
#